data_35b71b4346abc2948c03ea50aaee760e
#
_entry.id   35b71b4346abc2948c03ea50aaee760e
#
_cell.length_a   1.000
_cell.length_b   1.000
_cell.length_c   1.000
_cell.angle_alpha   90.00
_cell.angle_beta   90.00
_cell.angle_gamma   90.00
#
_symmetry.space_group_name_H-M   'P 1'
#
loop_
_entity.id
_entity.type
_entity.pdbx_description
1 polymer ?
#
loop_
_entity_poly.entity_id
_entity_poly.type
_entity_poly.pdbx_seq_one_letter_code
_entity_poly.pdbx_strand_id
1 'polypeptide(L)'
;MNRKQKALEIIKLKPGKFPRGDKNSLTDLMGVKVGHLSINKDIIDPSGEKAVIRTGLTAVLPYPMEKEMRLFTGSFILGWENEVTGYEVMDDFCYLNSPIVITNCFNVGKVYDAILSYGFALKRSEIWPPLVIGVDDSYLDDMRKSHLDETDILETFLNASEGQMEEGSVGAGVGLRAFGWKGGIGTASRVFSLDKEKFTCGVLVASNHSNQKALKKPEANLRSDDGEEDSLIMIIGVDVPLVPYQIKHITKSLVVSLPSTNLFKNSSDSVTCILFSTANPMSMENDGPFVFDFQVLDDSFLETVIQAAAEATHEALLNSLIKAAPVQGRLARRVETVPDNKINRLLEKFENQHLSDK
;
A
#
# COMPACT_ATOMS: atom_id res chain seq x y z
N MET A 1 -1.13 -5.43 -30.05
CA MET A 1 -2.04 -5.37 -28.90
C MET A 1 -1.40 -4.46 -27.85
N ASN A 2 -2.08 -3.40 -27.45
CA ASN A 2 -1.55 -2.40 -26.54
C ASN A 2 -1.40 -3.05 -25.14
N ARG A 3 -0.33 -2.71 -24.38
CA ARG A 3 -0.03 -3.21 -23.06
C ARG A 3 -1.20 -3.08 -22.07
N LYS A 4 -1.99 -2.00 -22.17
CA LYS A 4 -3.24 -1.81 -21.42
C LYS A 4 -4.30 -2.88 -21.73
N GLN A 5 -4.40 -3.33 -22.97
CA GLN A 5 -5.35 -4.39 -23.36
C GLN A 5 -4.90 -5.77 -22.89
N LYS A 6 -3.60 -6.05 -22.90
CA LYS A 6 -3.05 -7.28 -22.31
C LYS A 6 -3.23 -7.33 -20.79
N ALA A 7 -2.98 -6.22 -20.09
CA ALA A 7 -3.24 -6.15 -18.65
C ALA A 7 -4.73 -6.44 -18.33
N LEU A 8 -5.66 -5.94 -19.14
CA LEU A 8 -7.09 -6.21 -19.00
C LEU A 8 -7.46 -7.68 -19.26
N GLU A 9 -6.75 -8.37 -20.18
CA GLU A 9 -6.95 -9.81 -20.41
C GLU A 9 -6.38 -10.66 -19.28
N ILE A 10 -5.24 -10.27 -18.74
CA ILE A 10 -4.63 -10.91 -17.57
C ILE A 10 -5.51 -10.70 -16.32
N ILE A 11 -6.12 -9.53 -16.17
CA ILE A 11 -7.08 -9.21 -15.10
C ILE A 11 -8.37 -10.04 -15.19
N LYS A 12 -8.69 -10.67 -16.32
CA LYS A 12 -9.80 -11.63 -16.44
C LYS A 12 -9.53 -12.95 -15.72
N LEU A 13 -8.28 -13.29 -15.46
CA LEU A 13 -7.94 -14.36 -14.56
C LEU A 13 -8.45 -14.01 -13.16
N LYS A 14 -9.21 -14.89 -12.54
CA LYS A 14 -9.70 -14.72 -11.17
C LYS A 14 -8.63 -15.25 -10.22
N PRO A 15 -7.73 -14.41 -9.70
CA PRO A 15 -6.81 -14.88 -8.67
C PRO A 15 -7.60 -15.05 -7.38
N GLY A 16 -7.99 -16.30 -7.08
CA GLY A 16 -8.62 -16.65 -5.84
C GLY A 16 -10.09 -17.03 -5.92
N LYS A 17 -10.65 -17.34 -4.75
CA LYS A 17 -12.01 -17.85 -4.53
C LYS A 17 -13.06 -16.72 -4.52
N PHE A 18 -12.70 -15.56 -4.01
CA PHE A 18 -13.66 -14.47 -3.78
C PHE A 18 -13.77 -13.54 -4.99
N PRO A 19 -14.99 -13.07 -5.31
CA PRO A 19 -15.19 -12.07 -6.36
C PRO A 19 -14.52 -10.73 -5.99
N ARG A 20 -14.13 -9.99 -7.02
CA ARG A 20 -13.66 -8.61 -6.90
C ARG A 20 -14.82 -7.68 -6.56
N GLY A 21 -14.55 -6.57 -5.88
CA GLY A 21 -15.44 -5.42 -5.79
C GLY A 21 -15.54 -4.69 -7.14
N ASP A 22 -16.43 -3.73 -7.21
CA ASP A 22 -16.79 -3.03 -8.46
C ASP A 22 -15.60 -2.28 -9.10
N LYS A 23 -14.76 -1.65 -8.27
CA LYS A 23 -13.55 -0.94 -8.69
C LYS A 23 -12.29 -1.81 -8.64
N ASN A 24 -12.38 -2.98 -7.99
CA ASN A 24 -11.24 -3.83 -7.64
C ASN A 24 -10.10 -3.03 -6.98
N SER A 25 -10.43 -2.28 -5.95
CA SER A 25 -9.59 -1.25 -5.34
C SER A 25 -9.84 -1.13 -3.83
N LEU A 26 -8.87 -0.56 -3.10
CA LEU A 26 -9.08 -0.16 -1.69
C LEU A 26 -10.29 0.76 -1.55
N THR A 27 -10.57 1.56 -2.56
CA THR A 27 -11.71 2.49 -2.60
C THR A 27 -13.06 1.82 -2.85
N ASP A 28 -13.15 0.50 -2.90
CA ASP A 28 -14.43 -0.22 -2.81
C ASP A 28 -15.03 -0.14 -1.40
N LEU A 29 -14.20 0.18 -0.40
CA LEU A 29 -14.68 0.51 0.95
C LEU A 29 -15.28 1.91 0.98
N MET A 30 -16.52 1.99 1.43
CA MET A 30 -17.24 3.26 1.50
C MET A 30 -16.55 4.26 2.43
N GLY A 31 -16.36 5.49 1.95
CA GLY A 31 -15.72 6.58 2.70
C GLY A 31 -14.19 6.56 2.67
N VAL A 32 -13.57 5.50 2.12
CA VAL A 32 -12.13 5.44 1.95
C VAL A 32 -11.74 6.15 0.66
N LYS A 33 -10.83 7.12 0.77
CA LYS A 33 -10.33 7.89 -0.37
C LYS A 33 -8.83 7.69 -0.55
N VAL A 34 -8.35 7.78 -1.79
CA VAL A 34 -6.93 7.73 -2.12
C VAL A 34 -6.55 8.90 -3.00
N GLY A 35 -5.41 9.51 -2.69
CA GLY A 35 -4.81 10.59 -3.47
C GLY A 35 -3.35 10.27 -3.82
N HIS A 36 -2.90 10.76 -4.98
CA HIS A 36 -1.53 10.59 -5.46
C HIS A 36 -0.95 11.93 -5.90
N LEU A 37 0.29 12.20 -5.45
CA LEU A 37 1.14 13.24 -6.02
C LEU A 37 2.33 12.55 -6.67
N SER A 38 2.48 12.69 -7.98
CA SER A 38 3.57 12.09 -8.75
C SER A 38 4.54 13.15 -9.23
N ILE A 39 5.82 13.03 -8.90
CA ILE A 39 6.88 13.92 -9.38
C ILE A 39 7.84 13.11 -10.25
N ASN A 40 7.78 13.34 -11.56
CA ASN A 40 8.60 12.68 -12.56
C ASN A 40 9.15 13.73 -13.52
N LYS A 41 10.20 14.43 -13.10
CA LYS A 41 10.79 15.55 -13.84
C LYS A 41 12.30 15.65 -13.63
N ASP A 42 12.99 16.21 -14.60
CA ASP A 42 14.37 16.66 -14.49
C ASP A 42 14.38 18.17 -14.28
N ILE A 43 15.17 18.64 -13.36
CA ILE A 43 15.32 20.07 -13.08
C ILE A 43 16.79 20.46 -13.05
N ILE A 44 17.05 21.77 -13.20
CA ILE A 44 18.33 22.38 -12.86
C ILE A 44 18.09 23.12 -11.56
N ASP A 45 18.85 22.76 -10.53
CA ASP A 45 18.72 23.40 -9.22
C ASP A 45 19.33 24.81 -9.20
N PRO A 46 19.11 25.57 -8.12
CA PRO A 46 19.68 26.92 -7.98
C PRO A 46 21.21 26.97 -8.02
N SER A 47 21.91 25.84 -7.79
CA SER A 47 23.38 25.74 -7.90
C SER A 47 23.85 25.47 -9.33
N GLY A 48 22.90 25.23 -10.28
CA GLY A 48 23.19 24.88 -11.67
C GLY A 48 23.41 23.37 -11.89
N GLU A 49 23.20 22.54 -10.86
CA GLU A 49 23.31 21.07 -10.99
C GLU A 49 22.01 20.46 -11.49
N LYS A 50 22.15 19.43 -12.35
CA LYS A 50 20.99 18.66 -12.79
C LYS A 50 20.54 17.73 -11.66
N ALA A 51 19.24 17.77 -11.33
CA ALA A 51 18.58 16.85 -10.44
C ALA A 51 17.51 16.05 -11.18
N VAL A 52 17.47 14.76 -10.95
CA VAL A 52 16.52 13.82 -11.56
C VAL A 52 15.55 13.36 -10.50
N ILE A 53 14.30 13.81 -10.59
CA ILE A 53 13.28 13.61 -9.56
C ILE A 53 12.31 12.54 -10.00
N ARG A 54 12.24 11.46 -9.25
CA ARG A 54 11.40 10.28 -9.48
C ARG A 54 10.78 9.82 -8.17
N THR A 55 9.90 10.62 -7.62
CA THR A 55 9.32 10.44 -6.29
C THR A 55 7.84 10.86 -6.26
N GLY A 56 7.24 10.86 -5.10
CA GLY A 56 5.88 11.31 -4.89
C GLY A 56 5.34 10.88 -3.53
N LEU A 57 4.04 11.02 -3.38
CA LEU A 57 3.33 10.49 -2.23
C LEU A 57 2.00 9.81 -2.63
N THR A 58 1.59 8.86 -1.83
CA THR A 58 0.29 8.20 -1.90
C THR A 58 -0.39 8.31 -0.54
N ALA A 59 -1.53 8.96 -0.50
CA ALA A 59 -2.31 9.16 0.71
C ALA A 59 -3.56 8.30 0.72
N VAL A 60 -3.80 7.57 1.80
CA VAL A 60 -5.05 6.86 2.10
C VAL A 60 -5.76 7.60 3.22
N LEU A 61 -6.95 8.09 2.96
CA LEU A 61 -7.85 8.69 3.93
C LEU A 61 -8.86 7.60 4.33
N PRO A 62 -8.75 7.02 5.53
CA PRO A 62 -9.49 5.82 5.91
C PRO A 62 -10.98 6.06 6.18
N TYR A 63 -11.39 7.31 6.26
CA TYR A 63 -12.76 7.78 6.43
C TYR A 63 -12.85 9.27 6.02
N PRO A 64 -14.04 9.88 5.92
CA PRO A 64 -14.19 11.32 5.70
C PRO A 64 -13.51 12.12 6.81
N MET A 65 -12.33 12.70 6.50
CA MET A 65 -11.41 13.28 7.50
C MET A 65 -11.97 14.55 8.18
N GLU A 66 -13.02 15.14 7.66
CA GLU A 66 -13.80 16.21 8.31
C GLU A 66 -14.57 15.74 9.56
N LYS A 67 -14.75 14.44 9.72
CA LYS A 67 -15.36 13.85 10.92
C LYS A 67 -14.31 13.54 11.96
N GLU A 68 -14.59 13.89 13.22
CA GLU A 68 -13.75 13.48 14.34
C GLU A 68 -14.05 12.03 14.73
N MET A 69 -13.32 11.10 14.14
CA MET A 69 -13.50 9.66 14.36
C MET A 69 -12.16 8.97 14.58
N ARG A 70 -12.25 7.81 15.25
CA ARG A 70 -11.18 6.81 15.30
C ARG A 70 -11.71 5.50 14.76
N LEU A 71 -10.85 4.76 14.07
CA LEU A 71 -11.11 3.39 13.63
C LEU A 71 -10.22 2.44 14.39
N PHE A 72 -10.67 1.22 14.63
CA PHE A 72 -9.78 0.17 15.07
C PHE A 72 -8.76 -0.15 13.99
N THR A 73 -7.52 -0.27 14.40
CA THR A 73 -6.39 -0.61 13.54
C THR A 73 -5.44 -1.56 14.25
N GLY A 74 -4.58 -2.16 13.49
CA GLY A 74 -3.46 -2.94 13.97
C GLY A 74 -2.47 -3.16 12.85
N SER A 75 -1.26 -3.53 13.24
CA SER A 75 -0.18 -3.68 12.29
C SER A 75 0.70 -4.86 12.65
N PHE A 76 1.49 -5.27 11.67
CA PHE A 76 2.61 -6.16 11.87
C PHE A 76 3.76 -5.73 10.95
N ILE A 77 4.90 -5.43 11.54
CA ILE A 77 6.11 -5.05 10.83
C ILE A 77 7.13 -6.18 10.96
N LEU A 78 7.62 -6.65 9.81
CA LEU A 78 8.74 -7.57 9.72
C LEU A 78 9.92 -6.82 9.11
N GLY A 79 11.10 -6.89 9.74
CA GLY A 79 12.27 -6.13 9.31
C GLY A 79 12.30 -4.70 9.87
N TRP A 80 13.24 -3.86 9.39
CA TRP A 80 13.51 -2.52 9.93
C TRP A 80 13.72 -1.44 8.87
N GLU A 81 13.39 -1.71 7.62
CA GLU A 81 13.77 -0.84 6.50
C GLU A 81 12.77 0.29 6.24
N ASN A 82 11.55 0.18 6.74
CA ASN A 82 10.55 1.22 6.60
C ASN A 82 10.45 2.04 7.87
N GLU A 83 10.71 3.34 7.76
CA GLU A 83 10.33 4.27 8.81
C GLU A 83 8.80 4.42 8.83
N VAL A 84 8.19 4.25 10.01
CA VAL A 84 6.75 4.44 10.21
C VAL A 84 6.53 5.36 11.38
N THR A 85 6.15 6.61 11.12
CA THR A 85 5.84 7.56 12.20
C THR A 85 4.54 7.17 12.91
N GLY A 86 4.44 7.48 14.19
CA GLY A 86 3.22 7.21 14.97
C GLY A 86 2.97 5.73 15.25
N TYR A 87 3.85 4.83 14.81
CA TYR A 87 3.68 3.39 14.91
C TYR A 87 3.44 2.92 16.35
N GLU A 88 4.29 3.32 17.30
CA GLU A 88 4.20 2.86 18.68
C GLU A 88 2.87 3.25 19.31
N VAL A 89 2.43 4.50 19.10
CA VAL A 89 1.14 4.98 19.63
C VAL A 89 -0.03 4.24 18.97
N MET A 90 0.03 4.05 17.66
CA MET A 90 -0.98 3.28 16.92
C MET A 90 -1.03 1.82 17.40
N ASP A 91 0.10 1.20 17.66
CA ASP A 91 0.16 -0.20 18.10
C ASP A 91 -0.33 -0.38 19.53
N ASP A 92 0.00 0.55 20.44
CA ASP A 92 -0.44 0.52 21.85
C ASP A 92 -1.95 0.76 21.98
N PHE A 93 -2.45 1.82 21.34
CA PHE A 93 -3.86 2.21 21.46
C PHE A 93 -4.77 1.51 20.44
N CYS A 94 -4.22 0.96 19.38
CA CYS A 94 -4.95 0.30 18.30
C CYS A 94 -5.99 1.20 17.62
N TYR A 95 -5.71 2.50 17.52
CA TYR A 95 -6.59 3.49 16.89
C TYR A 95 -5.90 4.19 15.72
N LEU A 96 -6.68 4.43 14.68
CA LEU A 96 -6.31 5.23 13.53
C LEU A 96 -7.23 6.45 13.44
N ASN A 97 -6.65 7.65 13.47
CA ASN A 97 -7.37 8.91 13.35
C ASN A 97 -6.69 9.91 12.41
N SER A 98 -5.71 9.47 11.65
CA SER A 98 -4.98 10.26 10.67
C SER A 98 -5.03 9.62 9.27
N PRO A 99 -4.72 10.36 8.20
CA PRO A 99 -4.34 9.74 6.94
C PRO A 99 -3.15 8.78 7.12
N ILE A 100 -3.08 7.75 6.26
CA ILE A 100 -1.89 6.90 6.11
C ILE A 100 -1.20 7.34 4.83
N VAL A 101 0.04 7.82 4.93
CA VAL A 101 0.75 8.37 3.77
C VAL A 101 2.05 7.62 3.53
N ILE A 102 2.26 7.20 2.28
CA ILE A 102 3.51 6.62 1.80
C ILE A 102 4.25 7.69 1.02
N THR A 103 5.51 7.92 1.35
CA THR A 103 6.39 8.84 0.63
C THR A 103 7.85 8.39 0.74
N ASN A 104 8.75 9.11 0.10
CA ASN A 104 10.17 8.81 0.24
C ASN A 104 10.68 9.18 1.66
N CYS A 105 11.65 8.43 2.17
CA CYS A 105 12.10 8.54 3.56
C CYS A 105 12.66 9.93 3.92
N PHE A 106 13.17 10.73 2.96
CA PHE A 106 13.63 12.09 3.22
C PHE A 106 12.52 13.13 3.30
N ASN A 107 11.30 12.78 2.89
CA ASN A 107 10.13 13.65 2.95
C ASN A 107 9.20 13.35 4.13
N VAL A 108 9.47 12.32 4.93
CA VAL A 108 8.63 11.89 6.05
C VAL A 108 8.29 13.07 6.99
N GLY A 109 9.29 13.83 7.41
CA GLY A 109 9.08 14.97 8.30
C GLY A 109 8.17 16.06 7.72
N LYS A 110 8.30 16.37 6.42
CA LYS A 110 7.41 17.34 5.75
C LYS A 110 5.97 16.87 5.67
N VAL A 111 5.79 15.60 5.32
CA VAL A 111 4.45 15.00 5.23
C VAL A 111 3.81 14.90 6.61
N TYR A 112 4.59 14.59 7.64
CA TYR A 112 4.14 14.60 9.03
C TYR A 112 3.57 15.97 9.42
N ASP A 113 4.33 17.02 9.17
CA ASP A 113 3.93 18.41 9.47
C ASP A 113 2.69 18.83 8.65
N ALA A 114 2.64 18.48 7.37
CA ALA A 114 1.49 18.76 6.52
C ALA A 114 0.20 18.03 6.98
N ILE A 115 0.29 16.83 7.56
CA ILE A 115 -0.89 16.13 8.13
C ILE A 115 -1.41 16.91 9.34
N LEU A 116 -0.53 17.46 10.19
CA LEU A 116 -0.95 18.31 11.31
C LEU A 116 -1.63 19.59 10.80
N SER A 117 -1.03 20.26 9.81
CA SER A 117 -1.61 21.45 9.16
C SER A 117 -2.99 21.14 8.55
N TYR A 118 -3.15 19.99 7.92
CA TYR A 118 -4.44 19.54 7.38
C TYR A 118 -5.49 19.36 8.49
N GLY A 119 -5.12 18.74 9.60
CA GLY A 119 -6.00 18.58 10.75
C GLY A 119 -6.44 19.93 11.34
N PHE A 120 -5.51 20.88 11.49
CA PHE A 120 -5.83 22.22 11.96
C PHE A 120 -6.76 22.96 10.99
N ALA A 121 -6.56 22.83 9.68
CA ALA A 121 -7.44 23.41 8.67
C ALA A 121 -8.87 22.84 8.74
N LEU A 122 -9.01 21.56 9.06
CA LEU A 122 -10.30 20.90 9.31
C LEU A 122 -10.90 21.21 10.70
N LYS A 123 -10.20 22.00 11.53
CA LYS A 123 -10.57 22.32 12.92
C LYS A 123 -10.76 21.09 13.81
N ARG A 124 -10.02 20.03 13.52
CA ARG A 124 -10.05 18.81 14.33
C ARG A 124 -9.32 19.02 15.65
N SER A 125 -9.89 18.50 16.72
CA SER A 125 -9.25 18.51 18.04
C SER A 125 -8.08 17.52 18.10
N GLU A 126 -8.11 16.48 17.27
CA GLU A 126 -7.15 15.39 17.33
C GLU A 126 -6.92 14.76 15.93
N ILE A 127 -5.71 14.87 15.42
CA ILE A 127 -5.21 14.19 14.21
C ILE A 127 -3.81 13.61 14.47
N TRP A 128 -3.62 13.08 15.65
CA TRP A 128 -2.33 12.63 16.12
C TRP A 128 -2.38 11.16 16.58
N PRO A 129 -1.32 10.36 16.32
CA PRO A 129 -0.12 10.72 15.59
C PRO A 129 -0.33 10.61 14.07
N PRO A 130 0.29 11.52 13.28
CA PRO A 130 0.37 11.33 11.83
C PRO A 130 1.07 10.03 11.46
N LEU A 131 0.49 9.27 10.54
CA LEU A 131 1.00 7.98 10.09
C LEU A 131 1.65 8.12 8.72
N VAL A 132 2.96 8.23 8.69
CA VAL A 132 3.76 8.38 7.47
C VAL A 132 4.74 7.21 7.34
N ILE A 133 4.75 6.56 6.19
CA ILE A 133 5.61 5.43 5.88
C ILE A 133 6.66 5.89 4.87
N GLY A 134 7.93 5.82 5.27
CA GLY A 134 9.07 6.16 4.41
C GLY A 134 9.48 4.98 3.53
N VAL A 135 9.72 5.22 2.23
CA VAL A 135 10.28 4.24 1.29
C VAL A 135 11.59 4.74 0.70
N ASP A 136 12.48 3.84 0.34
CA ASP A 136 13.70 4.18 -0.38
C ASP A 136 13.47 4.12 -1.89
N ASP A 137 13.47 5.27 -2.55
CA ASP A 137 13.41 5.42 -4.00
C ASP A 137 14.73 5.93 -4.61
N SER A 138 15.82 5.94 -3.81
CA SER A 138 17.13 6.48 -4.14
C SER A 138 17.78 5.87 -5.38
N TYR A 139 17.33 4.69 -5.81
CA TYR A 139 17.85 4.07 -7.03
C TYR A 139 17.54 4.91 -8.27
N LEU A 140 16.33 5.49 -8.34
CA LEU A 140 15.85 6.30 -9.46
C LEU A 140 15.80 7.79 -9.14
N ASP A 141 15.59 8.16 -7.87
CA ASP A 141 15.41 9.53 -7.41
C ASP A 141 16.70 10.17 -6.88
N ASP A 142 16.84 11.47 -7.06
CA ASP A 142 17.85 12.25 -6.36
C ASP A 142 17.31 12.79 -5.04
N MET A 143 17.28 11.92 -4.01
CA MET A 143 16.70 12.17 -2.70
C MET A 143 17.33 13.37 -1.95
N ARG A 144 18.54 13.82 -2.34
CA ARG A 144 19.21 14.96 -1.69
C ARG A 144 18.41 16.25 -1.82
N LYS A 145 17.43 16.29 -2.71
CA LYS A 145 16.61 17.44 -3.01
C LYS A 145 15.15 17.09 -2.77
N SER A 146 14.61 17.58 -1.65
CA SER A 146 13.17 17.45 -1.42
C SER A 146 12.40 18.34 -2.39
N HIS A 147 11.45 17.77 -3.12
CA HIS A 147 10.62 18.45 -4.12
C HIS A 147 9.13 18.42 -3.78
N LEU A 148 8.79 17.88 -2.62
CA LEU A 148 7.45 18.01 -2.06
C LEU A 148 7.36 19.32 -1.31
N ASP A 149 6.35 20.12 -1.56
CA ASP A 149 6.00 21.23 -0.72
C ASP A 149 4.66 20.99 0.00
N GLU A 150 4.39 21.78 1.02
CA GLU A 150 3.20 21.61 1.86
C GLU A 150 1.92 21.79 1.05
N THR A 151 1.90 22.73 0.11
CA THR A 151 0.73 23.01 -0.73
C THR A 151 0.37 21.78 -1.58
N ASP A 152 1.36 21.18 -2.26
CA ASP A 152 1.15 19.98 -3.08
C ASP A 152 0.62 18.81 -2.24
N ILE A 153 1.12 18.65 -1.00
CA ILE A 153 0.68 17.60 -0.08
C ILE A 153 -0.78 17.84 0.32
N LEU A 154 -1.12 19.07 0.73
CA LEU A 154 -2.48 19.42 1.13
C LEU A 154 -3.47 19.29 -0.04
N GLU A 155 -3.09 19.71 -1.25
CA GLU A 155 -3.90 19.51 -2.46
C GLU A 155 -4.14 18.01 -2.73
N THR A 156 -3.16 17.15 -2.47
CA THR A 156 -3.34 15.70 -2.62
C THR A 156 -4.39 15.15 -1.66
N PHE A 157 -4.44 15.63 -0.42
CA PHE A 157 -5.47 15.22 0.53
C PHE A 157 -6.86 15.73 0.12
N LEU A 158 -6.95 16.99 -0.33
CA LEU A 158 -8.21 17.59 -0.77
C LEU A 158 -8.77 16.93 -2.04
N ASN A 159 -7.90 16.50 -2.96
CA ASN A 159 -8.27 15.86 -4.21
C ASN A 159 -8.38 14.34 -4.10
N ALA A 160 -8.15 13.75 -2.91
CA ALA A 160 -8.32 12.32 -2.71
C ALA A 160 -9.76 11.88 -3.00
N SER A 161 -9.92 10.75 -3.66
CA SER A 161 -11.16 10.30 -4.28
C SER A 161 -11.52 8.87 -3.88
N GLU A 162 -12.82 8.57 -3.79
CA GLU A 162 -13.37 7.22 -3.70
C GLU A 162 -13.45 6.54 -5.09
N GLY A 163 -13.00 7.21 -6.16
CA GLY A 163 -13.04 6.69 -7.53
C GLY A 163 -12.09 5.53 -7.78
N GLN A 164 -11.97 5.17 -9.05
CA GLN A 164 -10.98 4.19 -9.49
C GLN A 164 -9.58 4.71 -9.22
N MET A 165 -8.77 3.96 -8.45
CA MET A 165 -7.37 4.33 -8.20
C MET A 165 -6.50 4.22 -9.44
N GLU A 166 -5.55 5.13 -9.58
CA GLU A 166 -4.41 4.96 -10.47
C GLU A 166 -3.39 4.00 -9.84
N GLU A 167 -2.69 3.24 -10.68
CA GLU A 167 -1.75 2.20 -10.25
C GLU A 167 -0.47 2.22 -11.08
N GLY A 168 0.57 1.55 -10.60
CA GLY A 168 1.87 1.46 -11.22
C GLY A 168 2.80 2.61 -10.81
N SER A 169 3.35 3.32 -11.77
CA SER A 169 4.32 4.40 -11.55
C SER A 169 3.64 5.73 -11.19
N VAL A 170 2.83 5.73 -10.12
CA VAL A 170 2.05 6.88 -9.63
C VAL A 170 2.29 7.11 -8.15
N GLY A 171 2.12 8.34 -7.69
CA GLY A 171 2.33 8.69 -6.30
C GLY A 171 3.73 8.29 -5.81
N ALA A 172 3.80 7.71 -4.62
CA ALA A 172 5.04 7.14 -4.08
C ALA A 172 5.66 6.07 -5.00
N GLY A 173 4.84 5.44 -5.89
CA GLY A 173 5.28 4.41 -6.82
C GLY A 173 6.18 4.87 -7.96
N VAL A 174 6.35 6.19 -8.18
CA VAL A 174 7.16 6.72 -9.29
C VAL A 174 8.61 6.21 -9.25
N GLY A 175 9.25 6.24 -8.08
CA GLY A 175 10.65 5.83 -7.90
C GLY A 175 10.86 4.36 -7.54
N LEU A 176 9.79 3.59 -7.27
CA LEU A 176 9.89 2.23 -6.76
C LEU A 176 10.25 1.21 -7.85
N ARG A 177 10.92 0.16 -7.42
CA ARG A 177 11.23 -1.01 -8.23
C ARG A 177 10.94 -2.29 -7.45
N ALA A 178 10.57 -3.37 -8.14
CA ALA A 178 10.29 -4.64 -7.48
C ALA A 178 10.72 -5.82 -8.34
N PHE A 179 11.36 -6.81 -7.72
CA PHE A 179 11.84 -8.04 -8.37
C PHE A 179 12.78 -7.80 -9.57
N GLY A 180 13.55 -6.70 -9.52
CA GLY A 180 14.42 -6.26 -10.60
C GLY A 180 13.70 -5.61 -11.79
N TRP A 181 12.41 -5.26 -11.63
CA TRP A 181 11.57 -4.56 -12.60
C TRP A 181 11.01 -3.29 -11.99
N LYS A 182 10.32 -2.48 -12.80
CA LYS A 182 9.60 -1.33 -12.29
C LYS A 182 8.45 -1.82 -11.40
N GLY A 183 8.53 -1.45 -10.13
CA GLY A 183 7.46 -1.59 -9.13
C GLY A 183 6.56 -0.37 -9.11
N GLY A 184 5.75 -0.24 -8.07
CA GLY A 184 4.87 0.90 -7.90
C GLY A 184 3.73 0.64 -6.94
N ILE A 185 2.65 1.38 -7.12
CA ILE A 185 1.41 1.23 -6.38
C ILE A 185 0.50 0.21 -7.09
N GLY A 186 -0.10 -0.67 -6.32
CA GLY A 186 -1.13 -1.57 -6.81
C GLY A 186 -2.29 -1.68 -5.83
N THR A 187 -3.45 -2.02 -6.34
CA THR A 187 -4.64 -2.19 -5.51
C THR A 187 -5.51 -3.35 -6.00
N ALA A 188 -6.28 -3.93 -5.11
CA ALA A 188 -7.31 -4.90 -5.41
C ALA A 188 -8.31 -5.00 -4.25
N SER A 189 -9.46 -5.61 -4.51
CA SER A 189 -10.44 -5.88 -3.47
C SER A 189 -11.06 -7.26 -3.61
N ARG A 190 -11.65 -7.73 -2.52
CA ARG A 190 -12.47 -8.96 -2.47
C ARG A 190 -13.76 -8.70 -1.75
N VAL A 191 -14.84 -9.25 -2.31
CA VAL A 191 -16.15 -9.29 -1.68
C VAL A 191 -16.43 -10.73 -1.25
N PHE A 192 -16.80 -10.92 -0.01
CA PHE A 192 -17.09 -12.24 0.55
C PHE A 192 -18.33 -12.16 1.45
N SER A 193 -18.93 -13.34 1.72
CA SER A 193 -20.09 -13.41 2.59
C SER A 193 -19.77 -14.21 3.83
N LEU A 194 -20.17 -13.69 4.97
CA LEU A 194 -20.21 -14.39 6.24
C LEU A 194 -21.67 -14.51 6.65
N ASP A 195 -22.17 -15.73 6.71
CA ASP A 195 -23.61 -16.02 6.81
C ASP A 195 -24.39 -15.31 5.70
N LYS A 196 -25.23 -14.34 6.03
CA LYS A 196 -26.09 -13.59 5.07
C LYS A 196 -25.56 -12.20 4.75
N GLU A 197 -24.52 -11.76 5.42
CA GLU A 197 -23.93 -10.43 5.25
C GLU A 197 -22.76 -10.46 4.27
N LYS A 198 -22.64 -9.40 3.48
CA LYS A 198 -21.54 -9.22 2.54
C LYS A 198 -20.56 -8.21 3.10
N PHE A 199 -19.30 -8.56 2.96
CA PHE A 199 -18.16 -7.73 3.40
C PHE A 199 -17.18 -7.52 2.28
N THR A 200 -16.44 -6.43 2.40
CA THR A 200 -15.41 -6.00 1.46
C THR A 200 -14.06 -5.92 2.16
N CYS A 201 -13.05 -6.47 1.53
CA CYS A 201 -11.65 -6.25 1.88
C CYS A 201 -10.96 -5.56 0.72
N GLY A 202 -10.43 -4.37 0.94
CA GLY A 202 -9.64 -3.62 -0.03
C GLY A 202 -8.18 -3.56 0.40
N VAL A 203 -7.26 -3.62 -0.57
CA VAL A 203 -5.82 -3.60 -0.35
C VAL A 203 -5.14 -2.61 -1.27
N LEU A 204 -4.21 -1.84 -0.73
CA LEU A 204 -3.23 -1.05 -1.46
C LEU A 204 -1.84 -1.57 -1.10
N VAL A 205 -1.00 -1.77 -2.09
CA VAL A 205 0.41 -2.11 -1.89
C VAL A 205 1.33 -1.07 -2.52
N ALA A 206 2.47 -0.83 -1.89
CA ALA A 206 3.63 -0.19 -2.50
C ALA A 206 4.74 -1.24 -2.58
N SER A 207 5.11 -1.62 -3.81
CA SER A 207 6.11 -2.66 -4.06
C SER A 207 7.47 -2.04 -4.36
N ASN A 208 8.40 -2.21 -3.44
CA ASN A 208 9.79 -1.77 -3.55
C ASN A 208 10.75 -2.92 -3.22
N HIS A 209 10.65 -4.00 -3.96
CA HIS A 209 11.28 -5.27 -3.63
C HIS A 209 12.33 -5.70 -4.65
N SER A 210 13.58 -5.97 -4.24
CA SER A 210 14.69 -6.27 -5.14
C SER A 210 14.94 -7.77 -5.38
N ASN A 211 14.24 -8.68 -4.71
CA ASN A 211 14.52 -10.10 -4.77
C ASN A 211 14.33 -10.72 -6.16
N GLN A 212 15.40 -10.67 -6.98
CA GLN A 212 15.45 -11.26 -8.32
C GLN A 212 15.30 -12.79 -8.33
N LYS A 213 15.58 -13.48 -7.21
CA LYS A 213 15.52 -14.95 -7.10
C LYS A 213 14.09 -15.46 -7.14
N ALA A 214 13.12 -14.67 -6.69
CA ALA A 214 11.71 -15.05 -6.70
C ALA A 214 11.18 -15.30 -8.12
N LEU A 215 11.71 -14.58 -9.12
CA LEU A 215 11.30 -14.70 -10.53
C LEU A 215 12.18 -15.64 -11.36
N LYS A 216 13.16 -16.37 -10.76
CA LYS A 216 14.16 -17.21 -11.43
C LYS A 216 14.46 -16.76 -12.86
N LYS A 217 15.46 -15.90 -13.03
CA LYS A 217 16.03 -15.66 -14.37
C LYS A 217 16.72 -16.92 -14.85
N PRO A 218 16.40 -17.46 -16.04
CA PRO A 218 17.36 -18.27 -16.75
C PRO A 218 18.44 -17.29 -17.25
N GLU A 219 19.67 -17.52 -16.83
CA GLU A 219 20.87 -16.98 -17.44
C GLU A 219 20.95 -15.46 -17.70
N ALA A 220 21.23 -14.70 -16.67
CA ALA A 220 22.01 -13.48 -16.79
C ALA A 220 22.79 -13.31 -15.49
N ASN A 221 24.11 -13.36 -15.61
CA ASN A 221 25.07 -12.91 -14.61
C ASN A 221 24.96 -11.39 -14.43
N LEU A 222 23.87 -10.94 -13.88
CA LEU A 222 23.73 -9.59 -13.37
C LEU A 222 23.80 -9.73 -11.84
N ARG A 223 25.02 -9.69 -11.32
CA ARG A 223 25.26 -9.29 -9.95
C ARG A 223 24.63 -7.92 -9.78
N SER A 224 23.51 -7.84 -9.05
CA SER A 224 23.25 -6.64 -8.29
C SER A 224 24.19 -6.69 -7.10
N ASP A 225 25.37 -6.11 -7.26
CA ASP A 225 26.38 -5.96 -6.20
C ASP A 225 25.97 -4.86 -5.19
N ASP A 226 24.79 -4.29 -5.33
CA ASP A 226 24.26 -3.30 -4.42
C ASP A 226 23.42 -4.06 -3.40
N GLY A 227 23.87 -4.12 -2.16
CA GLY A 227 23.17 -4.72 -1.02
C GLY A 227 21.89 -3.94 -0.69
N GLU A 228 20.96 -3.96 -1.62
CA GLU A 228 19.70 -3.24 -1.54
C GLU A 228 18.66 -4.10 -0.85
N GLU A 229 18.13 -3.51 0.14
CA GLU A 229 17.12 -4.00 1.05
C GLU A 229 15.73 -3.84 0.42
N ASP A 230 14.83 -4.74 0.72
CA ASP A 230 13.55 -4.91 0.04
C ASP A 230 12.39 -4.55 0.95
N SER A 231 11.46 -3.74 0.49
CA SER A 231 10.30 -3.39 1.29
C SER A 231 8.97 -3.58 0.56
N LEU A 232 8.00 -4.16 1.26
CA LEU A 232 6.61 -4.20 0.85
C LEU A 232 5.76 -3.49 1.88
N ILE A 233 4.97 -2.51 1.44
CA ILE A 233 3.96 -1.88 2.28
C ILE A 233 2.60 -2.39 1.83
N MET A 234 1.80 -2.82 2.80
CA MET A 234 0.42 -3.25 2.63
C MET A 234 -0.49 -2.41 3.52
N ILE A 235 -1.41 -1.68 2.92
CA ILE A 235 -2.50 -0.99 3.62
C ILE A 235 -3.79 -1.72 3.28
N ILE A 236 -4.43 -2.27 4.29
CA ILE A 236 -5.62 -3.12 4.17
C ILE A 236 -6.77 -2.44 4.90
N GLY A 237 -7.89 -2.30 4.24
CA GLY A 237 -9.13 -1.88 4.86
C GLY A 237 -10.17 -2.98 4.77
N VAL A 238 -11.04 -3.08 5.77
CA VAL A 238 -12.18 -4.01 5.79
C VAL A 238 -13.41 -3.33 6.39
N ASP A 239 -14.60 -3.72 5.95
CA ASP A 239 -15.87 -3.32 6.58
C ASP A 239 -16.42 -4.40 7.51
N VAL A 240 -15.59 -5.38 7.86
CA VAL A 240 -15.89 -6.41 8.87
C VAL A 240 -15.73 -5.83 10.27
N PRO A 241 -16.65 -6.11 11.22
CA PRO A 241 -16.55 -5.62 12.58
C PRO A 241 -15.46 -6.38 13.36
N LEU A 242 -14.22 -5.92 13.21
CA LEU A 242 -13.04 -6.45 13.89
C LEU A 242 -12.66 -5.59 15.09
N VAL A 243 -12.14 -6.25 16.12
CA VAL A 243 -11.53 -5.60 17.29
C VAL A 243 -10.00 -5.75 17.25
N PRO A 244 -9.24 -4.98 18.05
CA PRO A 244 -7.77 -4.89 17.91
C PRO A 244 -7.02 -6.22 17.88
N TYR A 245 -7.34 -7.18 18.74
CA TYR A 245 -6.61 -8.45 18.77
C TYR A 245 -6.83 -9.27 17.49
N GLN A 246 -8.03 -9.20 16.89
CA GLN A 246 -8.36 -9.86 15.63
C GLN A 246 -7.57 -9.22 14.48
N ILE A 247 -7.50 -7.89 14.45
CA ILE A 247 -6.73 -7.14 13.46
C ILE A 247 -5.24 -7.50 13.54
N LYS A 248 -4.67 -7.51 14.75
CA LYS A 248 -3.26 -7.93 14.98
C LYS A 248 -3.02 -9.39 14.57
N HIS A 249 -3.98 -10.28 14.82
CA HIS A 249 -3.89 -11.67 14.37
C HIS A 249 -3.88 -11.78 12.83
N ILE A 250 -4.78 -11.07 12.15
CA ILE A 250 -4.87 -11.07 10.68
C ILE A 250 -3.59 -10.52 10.07
N THR A 251 -3.11 -9.34 10.49
CA THR A 251 -1.90 -8.72 9.95
C THR A 251 -0.67 -9.60 10.11
N LYS A 252 -0.50 -10.21 11.29
CA LYS A 252 0.58 -11.17 11.57
C LYS A 252 0.49 -12.38 10.66
N SER A 253 -0.69 -13.00 10.53
CA SER A 253 -0.92 -14.18 9.70
C SER A 253 -0.59 -13.91 8.24
N LEU A 254 -1.02 -12.75 7.71
CA LEU A 254 -0.72 -12.34 6.35
C LEU A 254 0.78 -12.20 6.10
N VAL A 255 1.49 -11.46 6.95
CA VAL A 255 2.93 -11.22 6.78
C VAL A 255 3.73 -12.51 6.93
N VAL A 256 3.40 -13.36 7.91
CA VAL A 256 4.09 -14.65 8.12
C VAL A 256 3.84 -15.63 6.97
N SER A 257 2.70 -15.54 6.29
CA SER A 257 2.39 -16.41 5.13
C SER A 257 3.09 -15.99 3.83
N LEU A 258 3.51 -14.73 3.68
CA LEU A 258 4.15 -14.23 2.46
C LEU A 258 5.38 -15.03 2.00
N PRO A 259 6.29 -15.49 2.88
CA PRO A 259 7.42 -16.33 2.47
C PRO A 259 7.00 -17.64 1.81
N SER A 260 5.85 -18.22 2.17
CA SER A 260 5.33 -19.46 1.55
C SER A 260 4.99 -19.26 0.08
N THR A 261 4.68 -18.02 -0.34
CA THR A 261 4.41 -17.65 -1.74
C THR A 261 5.66 -17.62 -2.62
N ASN A 262 6.84 -17.87 -2.08
CA ASN A 262 8.14 -17.70 -2.73
C ASN A 262 8.45 -16.27 -3.24
N LEU A 263 7.64 -15.29 -2.87
CA LEU A 263 7.85 -13.89 -3.22
C LEU A 263 8.84 -13.21 -2.26
N PHE A 264 8.86 -13.65 -0.99
CA PHE A 264 9.68 -13.11 0.09
C PHE A 264 10.50 -14.25 0.71
N LYS A 265 11.79 -14.28 0.50
CA LYS A 265 12.65 -15.39 0.94
C LYS A 265 13.84 -15.02 1.79
N ASN A 266 14.16 -13.74 1.88
CA ASN A 266 15.35 -13.30 2.60
C ASN A 266 14.97 -12.85 4.01
N SER A 267 15.84 -13.14 4.97
CA SER A 267 15.72 -12.64 6.34
C SER A 267 15.87 -11.12 6.46
N SER A 268 16.27 -10.46 5.38
CA SER A 268 16.43 -9.01 5.26
C SER A 268 15.22 -8.32 4.62
N ASP A 269 14.20 -9.07 4.18
CA ASP A 269 13.03 -8.45 3.56
C ASP A 269 12.19 -7.74 4.63
N SER A 270 11.82 -6.49 4.39
CA SER A 270 10.95 -5.72 5.27
C SER A 270 9.51 -5.71 4.75
N VAL A 271 8.57 -5.94 5.62
CA VAL A 271 7.14 -5.89 5.30
C VAL A 271 6.42 -5.06 6.35
N THR A 272 5.75 -4.00 5.92
CA THR A 272 4.86 -3.22 6.76
C THR A 272 3.42 -3.53 6.37
N CYS A 273 2.66 -4.11 7.27
CA CYS A 273 1.24 -4.39 7.10
C CYS A 273 0.44 -3.58 8.11
N ILE A 274 -0.47 -2.74 7.62
CA ILE A 274 -1.43 -1.99 8.45
C ILE A 274 -2.82 -2.37 7.98
N LEU A 275 -3.68 -2.76 8.92
CA LEU A 275 -5.09 -3.05 8.66
C LEU A 275 -5.97 -2.17 9.54
N PHE A 276 -7.02 -1.61 8.97
CA PHE A 276 -8.08 -0.88 9.69
C PHE A 276 -9.46 -1.42 9.34
N SER A 277 -10.38 -1.33 10.31
CA SER A 277 -11.78 -1.69 10.12
C SER A 277 -12.66 -0.44 10.13
N THR A 278 -13.52 -0.31 9.11
CA THR A 278 -14.49 0.80 9.02
C THR A 278 -15.82 0.50 9.72
N ALA A 279 -16.01 -0.71 10.26
CA ALA A 279 -17.27 -1.16 10.80
C ALA A 279 -17.61 -0.63 12.21
N ASN A 280 -16.59 -0.31 13.00
CA ASN A 280 -16.74 0.18 14.38
C ASN A 280 -16.16 1.61 14.53
N PRO A 281 -16.73 2.62 13.84
CA PRO A 281 -16.22 3.99 13.97
C PRO A 281 -16.56 4.57 15.34
N MET A 282 -15.58 5.16 16.01
CA MET A 282 -15.74 5.83 17.30
C MET A 282 -15.78 7.34 17.06
N SER A 283 -16.93 7.97 17.33
CA SER A 283 -17.01 9.44 17.32
C SER A 283 -16.21 10.02 18.48
N MET A 284 -15.40 11.03 18.18
CA MET A 284 -14.59 11.77 19.14
C MET A 284 -15.12 13.20 19.33
N GLU A 285 -16.30 13.50 18.82
CA GLU A 285 -16.96 14.79 19.01
C GLU A 285 -17.24 15.04 20.51
N ASN A 286 -17.15 16.29 20.95
CA ASN A 286 -17.28 16.66 22.38
C ASN A 286 -18.59 16.22 23.03
N ASP A 287 -19.65 16.03 22.21
CA ASP A 287 -20.97 15.58 22.65
C ASP A 287 -21.17 14.06 22.43
N GLY A 288 -20.10 13.36 22.09
CA GLY A 288 -20.12 11.92 21.83
C GLY A 288 -20.37 11.07 23.08
N PRO A 289 -20.66 9.77 22.89
CA PRO A 289 -20.91 8.86 24.00
C PRO A 289 -19.65 8.63 24.85
N PHE A 290 -19.79 8.53 26.17
CA PHE A 290 -18.71 8.10 27.07
C PHE A 290 -18.47 6.59 27.07
N VAL A 291 -19.42 5.82 26.50
CA VAL A 291 -19.35 4.35 26.39
C VAL A 291 -19.71 4.00 24.95
N PHE A 292 -18.90 3.15 24.33
CA PHE A 292 -19.09 2.69 22.96
C PHE A 292 -19.56 1.23 22.96
N ASP A 293 -20.53 0.92 22.11
CA ASP A 293 -20.93 -0.46 21.82
C ASP A 293 -20.25 -0.89 20.52
N PHE A 294 -19.56 -2.03 20.54
CA PHE A 294 -18.88 -2.56 19.37
C PHE A 294 -19.46 -3.91 18.95
N GLN A 295 -19.56 -4.10 17.65
CA GLN A 295 -19.78 -5.41 17.08
C GLN A 295 -18.45 -6.15 16.96
N VAL A 296 -18.48 -7.46 17.16
CA VAL A 296 -17.29 -8.30 17.08
C VAL A 296 -17.58 -9.52 16.23
N LEU A 297 -16.74 -9.76 15.24
CA LEU A 297 -16.81 -10.98 14.43
C LEU A 297 -16.45 -12.18 15.31
N ASP A 298 -17.18 -13.29 15.15
CA ASP A 298 -16.79 -14.57 15.75
C ASP A 298 -15.46 -15.03 15.15
N ASP A 299 -14.50 -15.42 16.00
CA ASP A 299 -13.13 -15.79 15.61
C ASP A 299 -13.07 -16.96 14.62
N SER A 300 -14.07 -17.84 14.58
CA SER A 300 -14.16 -18.95 13.63
C SER A 300 -14.23 -18.48 12.17
N PHE A 301 -14.56 -17.23 11.91
CA PHE A 301 -14.62 -16.62 10.58
C PHE A 301 -13.36 -15.85 10.17
N LEU A 302 -12.38 -15.70 11.06
CA LEU A 302 -11.16 -14.93 10.79
C LEU A 302 -10.37 -15.48 9.59
N GLU A 303 -10.36 -16.80 9.41
CA GLU A 303 -9.66 -17.44 8.27
C GLU A 303 -10.23 -16.97 6.93
N THR A 304 -11.55 -16.74 6.84
CA THR A 304 -12.18 -16.21 5.63
C THR A 304 -11.68 -14.79 5.32
N VAL A 305 -11.53 -13.94 6.35
CA VAL A 305 -11.00 -12.57 6.20
C VAL A 305 -9.52 -12.61 5.79
N ILE A 306 -8.73 -13.48 6.42
CA ILE A 306 -7.31 -13.68 6.09
C ILE A 306 -7.17 -14.11 4.62
N GLN A 307 -7.96 -15.09 4.17
CA GLN A 307 -7.94 -15.55 2.80
C GLN A 307 -8.32 -14.45 1.80
N ALA A 308 -9.38 -13.68 2.08
CA ALA A 308 -9.80 -12.57 1.23
C ALA A 308 -8.70 -11.49 1.12
N ALA A 309 -8.08 -11.13 2.24
CA ALA A 309 -6.98 -10.17 2.29
C ALA A 309 -5.72 -10.69 1.56
N ALA A 310 -5.39 -11.97 1.70
CA ALA A 310 -4.26 -12.59 1.00
C ALA A 310 -4.48 -12.57 -0.53
N GLU A 311 -5.67 -12.96 -1.00
CA GLU A 311 -6.01 -12.92 -2.43
C GLU A 311 -5.95 -11.51 -3.01
N ALA A 312 -6.49 -10.53 -2.28
CA ALA A 312 -6.42 -9.12 -2.68
C ALA A 312 -4.98 -8.59 -2.69
N THR A 313 -4.17 -8.96 -1.70
CA THR A 313 -2.75 -8.58 -1.63
C THR A 313 -1.96 -9.13 -2.82
N HIS A 314 -2.15 -10.41 -3.15
CA HIS A 314 -1.49 -11.03 -4.30
C HIS A 314 -1.85 -10.31 -5.61
N GLU A 315 -3.12 -10.01 -5.83
CA GLU A 315 -3.54 -9.28 -7.03
C GLU A 315 -3.03 -7.84 -7.05
N ALA A 316 -3.09 -7.14 -5.93
CA ALA A 316 -2.55 -5.77 -5.80
C ALA A 316 -1.05 -5.74 -6.13
N LEU A 317 -0.27 -6.72 -5.64
CA LEU A 317 1.15 -6.84 -5.98
C LEU A 317 1.37 -7.08 -7.47
N LEU A 318 0.60 -7.95 -8.12
CA LEU A 318 0.66 -8.13 -9.57
C LEU A 318 0.30 -6.85 -10.32
N ASN A 319 -0.73 -6.14 -9.90
CA ASN A 319 -1.16 -4.88 -10.49
C ASN A 319 -0.06 -3.82 -10.41
N SER A 320 0.65 -3.73 -9.29
CA SER A 320 1.76 -2.78 -9.11
C SER A 320 2.88 -2.97 -10.15
N LEU A 321 3.09 -4.20 -10.62
CA LEU A 321 4.10 -4.54 -11.62
C LEU A 321 3.58 -4.38 -13.06
N ILE A 322 2.35 -4.87 -13.32
CA ILE A 322 1.77 -4.92 -14.66
C ILE A 322 1.43 -3.51 -15.16
N LYS A 323 0.94 -2.66 -14.27
CA LYS A 323 0.52 -1.29 -14.58
C LYS A 323 1.66 -0.27 -14.52
N ALA A 324 2.85 -0.67 -14.03
CA ALA A 324 4.02 0.18 -14.03
C ALA A 324 4.48 0.55 -15.43
N ALA A 325 4.96 1.77 -15.61
CA ALA A 325 5.63 2.25 -16.81
C ALA A 325 7.15 2.24 -16.60
N PRO A 326 7.97 2.01 -17.66
CA PRO A 326 9.41 2.08 -17.53
C PRO A 326 9.84 3.50 -17.15
N VAL A 327 10.83 3.62 -16.25
CA VAL A 327 11.30 4.91 -15.75
C VAL A 327 12.82 4.99 -15.90
N GLN A 328 13.30 6.13 -16.39
CA GLN A 328 14.70 6.51 -16.39
C GLN A 328 14.94 7.49 -15.23
N GLY A 329 15.83 7.12 -14.31
CA GLY A 329 16.15 7.88 -13.11
C GLY A 329 17.56 8.48 -13.14
N ARG A 330 18.05 8.83 -11.95
CA ARG A 330 19.40 9.39 -11.74
C ARG A 330 20.49 8.44 -12.28
N LEU A 331 21.68 9.01 -12.56
CA LEU A 331 22.83 8.28 -13.10
C LEU A 331 22.52 7.48 -14.38
N ALA A 332 21.56 7.96 -15.18
CA ALA A 332 21.06 7.28 -16.38
C ALA A 332 20.54 5.84 -16.13
N ARG A 333 20.27 5.47 -14.89
CA ARG A 333 19.67 4.17 -14.55
C ARG A 333 18.29 4.07 -15.16
N ARG A 334 18.00 2.94 -15.79
CA ARG A 334 16.69 2.67 -16.37
C ARG A 334 16.13 1.38 -15.80
N VAL A 335 14.89 1.43 -15.35
CA VAL A 335 14.17 0.27 -14.86
C VAL A 335 13.03 -0.04 -15.82
N GLU A 336 13.09 -1.23 -16.40
CA GLU A 336 12.09 -1.74 -17.34
C GLU A 336 10.94 -2.41 -16.58
N THR A 337 9.83 -2.55 -17.26
CA THR A 337 8.67 -3.25 -16.73
C THR A 337 8.80 -4.76 -16.89
N VAL A 338 8.07 -5.52 -16.09
CA VAL A 338 8.03 -7.00 -16.19
C VAL A 338 7.64 -7.40 -17.62
N PRO A 339 8.41 -8.27 -18.29
CA PRO A 339 8.04 -8.79 -19.62
C PRO A 339 6.78 -9.67 -19.56
N ASP A 340 5.95 -9.60 -20.62
CA ASP A 340 4.68 -10.31 -20.71
C ASP A 340 4.79 -11.84 -20.48
N ASN A 341 5.84 -12.47 -20.98
CA ASN A 341 6.07 -13.92 -20.80
C ASN A 341 6.36 -14.30 -19.33
N LYS A 342 6.82 -13.35 -18.53
CA LYS A 342 7.06 -13.57 -17.09
C LYS A 342 5.81 -13.32 -16.26
N ILE A 343 4.95 -12.39 -16.69
CA ILE A 343 3.65 -12.17 -16.07
C ILE A 343 2.83 -13.45 -16.13
N ASN A 344 2.76 -14.12 -17.29
CA ASN A 344 2.03 -15.37 -17.44
C ASN A 344 2.54 -16.47 -16.48
N ARG A 345 3.86 -16.58 -16.30
CA ARG A 345 4.44 -17.53 -15.34
C ARG A 345 4.15 -17.19 -13.87
N LEU A 346 4.03 -15.91 -13.54
CA LEU A 346 3.61 -15.49 -12.20
C LEU A 346 2.17 -15.90 -11.96
N LEU A 347 1.28 -15.65 -12.91
CA LEU A 347 -0.13 -16.01 -12.84
C LEU A 347 -0.32 -17.53 -12.71
N GLU A 348 0.35 -18.34 -13.54
CA GLU A 348 0.33 -19.80 -13.45
C GLU A 348 0.76 -20.33 -12.08
N LYS A 349 1.73 -19.68 -11.43
CA LYS A 349 2.14 -20.04 -10.08
C LYS A 349 1.08 -19.73 -9.04
N PHE A 350 0.41 -18.59 -9.14
CA PHE A 350 -0.67 -18.22 -8.24
C PHE A 350 -1.88 -19.14 -8.40
N GLU A 351 -2.23 -19.55 -9.62
CA GLU A 351 -3.32 -20.49 -9.88
C GLU A 351 -3.03 -21.89 -9.32
N ASN A 352 -1.80 -22.39 -9.46
CA ASN A 352 -1.41 -23.71 -8.99
C ASN A 352 -1.30 -23.83 -7.46
N GLN A 353 -1.02 -22.75 -6.75
CA GLN A 353 -0.99 -22.72 -5.29
C GLN A 353 -2.40 -22.90 -4.70
N HIS A 354 -3.43 -22.34 -5.33
CA HIS A 354 -4.82 -22.49 -4.89
C HIS A 354 -5.45 -23.86 -5.27
N LEU A 355 -4.81 -24.64 -6.15
CA LEU A 355 -5.25 -25.98 -6.52
C LEU A 355 -4.65 -27.09 -5.64
N SER A 356 -3.57 -26.82 -4.92
CA SER A 356 -2.90 -27.78 -4.03
C SER A 356 -3.51 -27.85 -2.62
N ASP A 357 -4.41 -26.94 -2.28
CA ASP A 357 -5.09 -26.86 -0.99
C ASP A 357 -6.54 -27.42 -1.03
N LYS A 358 -6.82 -28.29 -2.01
CA LYS A 358 -8.09 -29.03 -2.12
C LYS A 358 -7.95 -30.48 -1.72
#